data_bb745fd1e9d329da1094708e03f3ad08
#
_entry.id   bb745fd1e9d329da1094708e03f3ad08
#
_cell.length_a   1.000
_cell.length_b   1.000
_cell.length_c   1.000
_cell.angle_alpha   90.00
_cell.angle_beta   90.00
_cell.angle_gamma   90.00
#
_symmetry.space_group_name_H-M   'P 1'
#
loop_
_entity.id
_entity.type
_entity.pdbx_description
1 polymer ?
#
loop_
_entity_poly.entity_id
_entity_poly.type
_entity_poly.pdbx_seq_one_letter_code
_entity_poly.pdbx_strand_id
1 'polypeptide(L)'
;MPQSVNFDFQTGLSEKYELLGMVNARWVDWSNFNVAPPLATLSTQEPLAAYKKDGYAVEVVLGKQFNPKVSGEVCVGYDHGTGAPLSLLGPYDSIKSLGLSAQYKLTEQLSVSAGGQYMWFEGGPVDTKVDGRVANIDDGTGYALGMKLGYHF
;
A
#
# COMPACT_ATOMS: atom_id res chain seq x y z
N MET A 1 13.26 11.89 -9.68
CA MET A 1 12.48 11.06 -8.76
C MET A 1 11.70 11.97 -7.84
N PRO A 2 10.45 11.67 -7.49
CA PRO A 2 9.70 12.47 -6.55
C PRO A 2 10.33 12.41 -5.15
N GLN A 3 10.17 13.47 -4.38
CA GLN A 3 10.57 13.48 -2.97
C GLN A 3 9.56 12.67 -2.16
N SER A 4 10.01 12.07 -1.07
CA SER A 4 9.11 11.36 -0.17
C SER A 4 9.54 11.51 1.28
N VAL A 5 8.57 11.50 2.18
CA VAL A 5 8.77 11.45 3.63
C VAL A 5 8.08 10.21 4.16
N ASN A 6 8.79 9.42 4.94
CA ASN A 6 8.23 8.26 5.64
C ASN A 6 8.32 8.51 7.14
N PHE A 7 7.28 8.15 7.84
CA PHE A 7 7.18 8.19 9.28
C PHE A 7 6.75 6.82 9.79
N ASP A 8 7.58 6.22 10.64
CA ASP A 8 7.34 4.92 11.25
C ASP A 8 7.37 5.09 12.76
N PHE A 9 6.30 4.71 13.42
CA PHE A 9 6.16 4.77 14.86
C PHE A 9 5.70 3.41 15.39
N GLN A 10 6.37 2.94 16.43
CA GLN A 10 6.05 1.69 17.10
C GLN A 10 6.08 1.89 18.61
N THR A 11 5.08 1.38 19.31
CA THR A 11 4.99 1.47 20.76
C THR A 11 4.30 0.24 21.37
N GLY A 12 4.73 -0.13 22.57
CA GLY A 12 3.97 -1.04 23.42
C GLY A 12 2.75 -0.33 23.99
N LEU A 13 1.56 -0.82 23.66
CA LEU A 13 0.30 -0.24 24.15
C LEU A 13 -0.06 -0.76 25.53
N SER A 14 0.30 -2.00 25.85
CA SER A 14 0.02 -2.60 27.13
C SER A 14 0.93 -3.81 27.40
N GLU A 15 1.74 -3.74 28.44
CA GLU A 15 2.54 -4.88 28.89
C GLU A 15 1.65 -6.01 29.42
N LYS A 16 0.59 -5.67 30.15
CA LYS A 16 -0.35 -6.64 30.72
C LYS A 16 -1.04 -7.51 29.67
N TYR A 17 -1.33 -6.93 28.49
CA TYR A 17 -2.02 -7.63 27.40
C TYR A 17 -1.08 -7.97 26.23
N GLU A 18 0.22 -7.68 26.38
CA GLU A 18 1.24 -7.90 25.35
C GLU A 18 0.80 -7.32 23.98
N LEU A 19 0.31 -6.07 24.00
CA LEU A 19 -0.18 -5.35 22.83
C LEU A 19 0.90 -4.41 22.30
N LEU A 20 1.09 -4.46 20.99
CA LEU A 20 1.97 -3.59 20.20
C LEU A 20 1.14 -2.79 19.21
N GLY A 21 1.40 -1.49 19.13
CA GLY A 21 0.85 -0.61 18.10
C GLY A 21 1.94 -0.12 17.16
N MET A 22 1.65 -0.10 15.87
CA MET A 22 2.52 0.50 14.85
C MET A 22 1.70 1.42 13.96
N VAL A 23 2.29 2.52 13.56
CA VAL A 23 1.74 3.46 12.59
C VAL A 23 2.81 3.77 11.57
N ASN A 24 2.52 3.50 10.31
CA ASN A 24 3.38 3.85 9.19
C ASN A 24 2.65 4.90 8.37
N ALA A 25 3.30 6.00 8.07
CA ALA A 25 2.77 7.05 7.21
C ALA A 25 3.81 7.42 6.15
N ARG A 26 3.34 7.59 4.92
CA ARG A 26 4.18 7.98 3.79
C ARG A 26 3.52 9.09 3.01
N TRP A 27 4.28 10.11 2.68
CA TRP A 27 3.93 11.15 1.72
C TRP A 27 4.91 11.13 0.56
N VAL A 28 4.41 11.38 -0.66
CA VAL A 28 5.21 11.44 -1.89
C VAL A 28 4.75 12.63 -2.73
N ASP A 29 5.69 13.48 -3.08
CA ASP A 29 5.52 14.65 -3.96
C ASP A 29 5.36 14.20 -5.44
N TRP A 30 4.20 13.65 -5.75
CA TRP A 30 3.87 13.24 -7.11
C TRP A 30 3.47 14.40 -8.00
N SER A 31 2.93 15.49 -7.45
CA SER A 31 2.45 16.64 -8.21
C SER A 31 3.55 17.34 -9.01
N ASN A 32 4.79 17.24 -8.54
CA ASN A 32 5.99 17.77 -9.21
C ASN A 32 6.71 16.74 -10.11
N PHE A 33 6.13 15.55 -10.29
CA PHE A 33 6.73 14.48 -11.07
C PHE A 33 5.92 14.16 -12.34
N ASN A 34 6.62 14.11 -13.46
CA ASN A 34 6.05 13.68 -14.73
C ASN A 34 6.97 12.67 -15.44
N VAL A 35 6.39 11.85 -16.29
CA VAL A 35 7.10 10.91 -17.17
C VAL A 35 6.93 11.40 -18.60
N ALA A 36 7.97 12.02 -19.14
CA ALA A 36 7.96 12.61 -20.48
C ALA A 36 9.14 12.09 -21.33
N PRO A 37 9.09 10.83 -21.82
CA PRO A 37 10.11 10.30 -22.71
C PRO A 37 10.20 11.11 -23.99
N PRO A 38 11.41 11.44 -24.51
CA PRO A 38 11.57 12.32 -25.67
C PRO A 38 10.79 11.90 -26.92
N LEU A 39 10.72 10.60 -27.21
CA LEU A 39 9.98 10.05 -28.35
C LEU A 39 8.45 10.15 -28.21
N ALA A 40 7.93 10.01 -27.00
CA ALA A 40 6.48 10.12 -26.75
C ALA A 40 6.04 11.58 -26.77
N THR A 41 6.83 12.50 -26.22
CA THR A 41 6.56 13.94 -26.25
C THR A 41 6.66 14.56 -27.65
N LEU A 42 7.45 13.99 -28.55
CA LEU A 42 7.49 14.42 -29.95
C LEU A 42 6.19 14.15 -30.72
N SER A 43 5.47 13.09 -30.36
CA SER A 43 4.23 12.69 -31.04
C SER A 43 2.96 13.28 -30.42
N THR A 44 2.93 13.44 -29.10
CA THR A 44 1.73 13.86 -28.35
C THR A 44 1.82 15.26 -27.74
N GLN A 45 3.03 15.84 -27.66
CA GLN A 45 3.37 17.10 -26.96
C GLN A 45 2.99 17.12 -25.46
N GLU A 46 2.70 15.95 -24.89
CA GLU A 46 2.28 15.81 -23.51
C GLU A 46 3.04 14.66 -22.80
N PRO A 47 3.21 14.72 -21.47
CA PRO A 47 3.82 13.65 -20.72
C PRO A 47 2.95 12.39 -20.72
N LEU A 48 3.56 11.21 -20.74
CA LEU A 48 2.88 9.92 -20.63
C LEU A 48 2.12 9.77 -19.30
N ALA A 49 2.67 10.35 -18.23
CA ALA A 49 2.01 10.41 -16.94
C ALA A 49 2.37 11.74 -16.27
N ALA A 50 1.35 12.44 -15.80
CA ALA A 50 1.46 13.62 -14.96
C ALA A 50 0.43 13.49 -13.84
N TYR A 51 0.88 13.61 -12.61
CA TYR A 51 0.04 13.49 -11.45
C TYR A 51 -0.41 14.87 -10.97
N LYS A 52 -1.67 14.98 -10.55
CA LYS A 52 -2.26 16.28 -10.16
C LYS A 52 -2.11 16.57 -8.68
N LYS A 53 -1.92 15.55 -7.86
CA LYS A 53 -1.86 15.64 -6.40
C LYS A 53 -0.71 14.79 -5.88
N ASP A 54 -0.27 15.14 -4.69
CA ASP A 54 0.63 14.31 -3.92
C ASP A 54 -0.08 13.08 -3.39
N GLY A 55 0.65 11.97 -3.28
CA GLY A 55 0.15 10.74 -2.69
C GLY A 55 0.47 10.70 -1.20
N TYR A 56 -0.42 10.13 -0.41
CA TYR A 56 -0.14 9.76 0.97
C TYR A 56 -0.75 8.41 1.32
N ALA A 57 -0.03 7.65 2.11
CA ALA A 57 -0.49 6.37 2.61
C ALA A 57 -0.33 6.32 4.13
N VAL A 58 -1.27 5.70 4.81
CA VAL A 58 -1.22 5.45 6.25
C VAL A 58 -1.63 4.01 6.50
N GLU A 59 -0.86 3.34 7.35
CA GLU A 59 -1.16 2.00 7.83
C GLU A 59 -1.07 1.97 9.36
N VAL A 60 -2.05 1.35 9.99
CA VAL A 60 -2.09 1.10 11.42
C VAL A 60 -2.12 -0.39 11.66
N VAL A 61 -1.19 -0.86 12.50
CA VAL A 61 -1.06 -2.26 12.86
C VAL A 61 -1.23 -2.43 14.36
N LEU A 62 -2.03 -3.40 14.76
CA LEU A 62 -2.17 -3.84 16.14
C LEU A 62 -1.74 -5.31 16.24
N GLY A 63 -0.64 -5.54 16.95
CA GLY A 63 -0.11 -6.84 17.23
C GLY A 63 -0.42 -7.28 18.66
N LYS A 64 -0.66 -8.56 18.85
CA LYS A 64 -0.85 -9.19 20.17
C LYS A 64 -0.10 -10.50 20.26
N GLN A 65 0.62 -10.68 21.35
CA GLN A 65 1.14 -11.97 21.75
C GLN A 65 0.11 -12.67 22.64
N PHE A 66 -0.44 -13.79 22.18
CA PHE A 66 -1.45 -14.56 22.91
C PHE A 66 -0.82 -15.50 23.94
N ASN A 67 0.38 -16.00 23.63
CA ASN A 67 1.22 -16.82 24.50
C ASN A 67 2.66 -16.82 23.94
N PRO A 68 3.66 -17.42 24.63
CA PRO A 68 5.05 -17.41 24.17
C PRO A 68 5.29 -17.99 22.77
N LYS A 69 4.33 -18.75 22.23
CA LYS A 69 4.45 -19.40 20.92
C LYS A 69 3.55 -18.78 19.85
N VAL A 70 2.49 -18.07 20.23
CA VAL A 70 1.48 -17.56 19.28
C VAL A 70 1.38 -16.06 19.38
N SER A 71 1.55 -15.39 18.27
CA SER A 71 1.21 -13.98 18.08
C SER A 71 0.35 -13.78 16.85
N GLY A 72 -0.38 -12.69 16.82
CA GLY A 72 -1.19 -12.30 15.67
C GLY A 72 -1.25 -10.80 15.56
N GLU A 73 -1.60 -10.32 14.37
CA GLU A 73 -1.75 -8.90 14.10
C GLU A 73 -2.93 -8.65 13.17
N VAL A 74 -3.48 -7.47 13.29
CA VAL A 74 -4.43 -6.89 12.36
C VAL A 74 -3.85 -5.58 11.84
N CYS A 75 -3.93 -5.34 10.53
CA CYS A 75 -3.53 -4.09 9.93
C CYS A 75 -4.68 -3.49 9.13
N VAL A 76 -4.77 -2.16 9.15
CA VAL A 76 -5.70 -1.37 8.33
C VAL A 76 -4.87 -0.33 7.61
N GLY A 77 -4.98 -0.30 6.29
CA GLY A 77 -4.25 0.62 5.43
C GLY A 77 -5.18 1.47 4.59
N TYR A 78 -4.74 2.69 4.32
CA TYR A 78 -5.34 3.59 3.36
C TYR A 78 -4.23 4.26 2.55
N ASP A 79 -4.30 4.09 1.23
CA ASP A 79 -3.45 4.81 0.27
C ASP A 79 -4.34 5.74 -0.53
N HIS A 80 -4.11 7.04 -0.38
CA HIS A 80 -4.74 8.07 -1.20
C HIS A 80 -3.93 8.27 -2.46
N GLY A 81 -4.51 7.96 -3.58
CA GLY A 81 -3.86 8.09 -4.88
C GLY A 81 -3.60 9.54 -5.30
N THR A 82 -3.15 9.68 -6.50
CA THR A 82 -2.66 10.95 -7.06
C THR A 82 -3.73 11.78 -7.76
N GLY A 83 -5.00 11.39 -7.63
CA GLY A 83 -6.16 12.08 -8.18
C GLY A 83 -6.46 11.76 -9.63
N ALA A 84 -7.72 11.92 -10.03
CA ALA A 84 -8.17 11.74 -11.40
C ALA A 84 -7.70 12.91 -12.32
N PRO A 85 -7.49 12.66 -13.61
CA PRO A 85 -7.69 11.42 -14.32
C PRO A 85 -6.58 10.41 -14.01
N LEU A 86 -6.96 9.14 -13.92
CA LEU A 86 -6.03 8.03 -13.67
C LEU A 86 -5.14 7.82 -14.89
N SER A 87 -3.95 7.29 -14.67
CA SER A 87 -3.06 6.89 -15.76
C SER A 87 -3.09 5.36 -15.92
N LEU A 88 -2.76 4.87 -17.12
CA LEU A 88 -2.60 3.43 -17.34
C LEU A 88 -1.47 2.80 -16.50
N LEU A 89 -0.57 3.63 -15.97
CA LEU A 89 0.52 3.21 -15.07
C LEU A 89 0.11 3.17 -13.60
N GLY A 90 -1.03 3.80 -13.26
CA GLY A 90 -1.63 3.77 -11.92
C GLY A 90 -3.15 3.75 -12.05
N PRO A 91 -3.76 2.54 -12.20
CA PRO A 91 -5.15 2.40 -12.60
C PRO A 91 -6.16 2.63 -11.47
N TYR A 92 -5.72 2.96 -10.26
CA TYR A 92 -6.60 3.18 -9.11
C TYR A 92 -6.26 4.51 -8.44
N ASP A 93 -7.28 5.18 -7.92
CA ASP A 93 -7.14 6.45 -7.23
C ASP A 93 -6.82 6.25 -5.75
N SER A 94 -7.55 5.36 -5.06
CA SER A 94 -7.28 5.02 -3.67
C SER A 94 -7.35 3.52 -3.41
N ILE A 95 -6.68 3.08 -2.36
CA ILE A 95 -6.69 1.69 -1.92
C ILE A 95 -6.97 1.67 -0.42
N LYS A 96 -8.00 0.94 -0.01
CA LYS A 96 -8.25 0.59 1.39
C LYS A 96 -7.85 -0.86 1.58
N SER A 97 -7.26 -1.20 2.72
CA SER A 97 -6.84 -2.56 2.98
C SER A 97 -7.12 -2.99 4.42
N LEU A 98 -7.42 -4.27 4.57
CA LEU A 98 -7.53 -4.95 5.86
C LEU A 98 -6.73 -6.23 5.79
N GLY A 99 -5.76 -6.38 6.69
CA GLY A 99 -4.90 -7.54 6.78
C GLY A 99 -5.00 -8.21 8.14
N LEU A 100 -4.80 -9.52 8.13
CA LEU A 100 -4.69 -10.36 9.32
C LEU A 100 -3.48 -11.28 9.14
N SER A 101 -2.66 -11.41 10.18
CA SER A 101 -1.58 -12.38 10.18
C SER A 101 -1.46 -13.07 11.54
N ALA A 102 -0.85 -14.24 11.52
CA ALA A 102 -0.49 -14.97 12.72
C ALA A 102 0.88 -15.62 12.57
N GLN A 103 1.61 -15.71 13.67
CA GLN A 103 2.87 -16.39 13.76
C GLN A 103 2.80 -17.48 14.84
N TYR A 104 3.36 -18.62 14.52
CA TYR A 104 3.52 -19.73 15.44
C TYR A 104 5.00 -20.14 15.54
N LYS A 105 5.56 -20.15 16.76
CA LYS A 105 6.90 -20.65 17.04
C LYS A 105 6.82 -22.15 17.27
N LEU A 106 7.27 -22.92 16.30
CA LEU A 106 7.35 -24.40 16.37
C LEU A 106 8.40 -24.84 17.38
N THR A 107 9.56 -24.18 17.33
CA THR A 107 10.67 -24.34 18.28
C THR A 107 11.22 -22.96 18.64
N GLU A 108 12.26 -22.88 19.49
CA GLU A 108 12.97 -21.61 19.75
C GLU A 108 13.63 -21.05 18.50
N GLN A 109 13.97 -21.90 17.53
CA GLN A 109 14.67 -21.54 16.30
C GLN A 109 13.74 -21.47 15.09
N LEU A 110 12.62 -22.19 15.09
CA LEU A 110 11.76 -22.32 13.93
C LEU A 110 10.38 -21.67 14.16
N SER A 111 9.99 -20.79 13.25
CA SER A 111 8.69 -20.15 13.27
C SER A 111 8.00 -20.22 11.89
N VAL A 112 6.68 -20.30 11.90
CA VAL A 112 5.81 -20.19 10.72
C VAL A 112 4.92 -18.99 10.92
N SER A 113 4.81 -18.16 9.88
CA SER A 113 3.85 -17.05 9.84
C SER A 113 2.97 -17.22 8.61
N ALA A 114 1.69 -16.94 8.76
CA ALA A 114 0.74 -16.91 7.65
C ALA A 114 -0.17 -15.69 7.79
N GLY A 115 -0.57 -15.12 6.68
CA GLY A 115 -1.44 -13.95 6.68
C GLY A 115 -2.15 -13.76 5.37
N GLY A 116 -3.16 -12.91 5.41
CA GLY A 116 -3.90 -12.48 4.24
C GLY A 116 -4.29 -11.02 4.35
N GLN A 117 -4.44 -10.39 3.20
CA GLN A 117 -4.89 -9.01 3.07
C GLN A 117 -6.01 -8.94 2.04
N TYR A 118 -7.05 -8.21 2.37
CA TYR A 118 -8.12 -7.85 1.45
C TYR A 118 -8.03 -6.38 1.12
N MET A 119 -8.21 -6.03 -0.16
CA MET A 119 -8.02 -4.69 -0.67
C MET A 119 -9.25 -4.24 -1.47
N TRP A 120 -9.63 -2.99 -1.28
CA TRP A 120 -10.64 -2.29 -2.07
C TRP A 120 -9.94 -1.21 -2.88
N PHE A 121 -10.12 -1.26 -4.18
CA PHE A 121 -9.55 -0.32 -5.13
C PHE A 121 -10.64 0.63 -5.60
N GLU A 122 -10.39 1.91 -5.53
CA GLU A 122 -11.28 2.95 -6.03
C GLU A 122 -10.84 3.32 -7.43
N GLY A 123 -11.73 3.11 -8.40
CA GLY A 123 -11.50 3.42 -9.81
C GLY A 123 -11.72 4.89 -10.12
N GLY A 124 -11.82 5.20 -11.40
CA GLY A 124 -12.09 6.56 -11.85
C GLY A 124 -11.88 6.75 -13.35
N PRO A 125 -12.08 7.97 -13.87
CA PRO A 125 -11.86 8.28 -15.26
C PRO A 125 -10.37 8.22 -15.62
N VAL A 126 -10.07 7.56 -16.74
CA VAL A 126 -8.73 7.48 -17.35
C VAL A 126 -8.70 8.41 -18.55
N ASP A 127 -7.77 9.32 -18.56
CA ASP A 127 -7.50 10.16 -19.73
C ASP A 127 -6.47 9.47 -20.63
N THR A 128 -6.97 8.85 -21.70
CA THR A 128 -6.11 8.30 -22.74
C THR A 128 -5.85 9.39 -23.79
N LYS A 129 -4.86 10.21 -23.54
CA LYS A 129 -4.51 11.38 -24.36
C LYS A 129 -4.17 11.07 -25.82
N VAL A 130 -4.00 9.80 -26.17
CA VAL A 130 -3.65 9.38 -27.54
C VAL A 130 -4.83 9.49 -28.51
N ASP A 131 -6.08 9.35 -28.07
CA ASP A 131 -7.27 9.33 -28.95
C ASP A 131 -8.42 10.17 -28.43
N GLY A 132 -8.27 10.94 -27.38
CA GLY A 132 -9.37 11.69 -26.75
C GLY A 132 -10.46 10.79 -26.14
N ARG A 133 -10.20 9.49 -26.00
CA ARG A 133 -11.13 8.54 -25.40
C ARG A 133 -10.98 8.58 -23.89
N VAL A 134 -12.05 8.93 -23.20
CA VAL A 134 -12.17 8.80 -21.76
C VAL A 134 -12.66 7.37 -21.47
N ALA A 135 -11.81 6.55 -20.91
CA ALA A 135 -12.22 5.28 -20.32
C ALA A 135 -12.52 5.50 -18.83
N ASN A 136 -13.37 4.67 -18.27
CA ASN A 136 -13.60 4.63 -16.83
C ASN A 136 -13.19 3.28 -16.30
N ILE A 137 -12.41 3.26 -15.22
CA ILE A 137 -12.07 2.05 -14.48
C ILE A 137 -13.03 1.96 -13.31
N ASP A 138 -13.74 0.84 -13.21
CA ASP A 138 -14.65 0.57 -12.12
C ASP A 138 -13.87 0.23 -10.85
N ASP A 139 -14.54 0.39 -9.71
CA ASP A 139 -14.03 -0.06 -8.43
C ASP A 139 -13.76 -1.56 -8.45
N GLY A 140 -12.73 -1.97 -7.75
CA GLY A 140 -12.31 -3.35 -7.73
C GLY A 140 -11.98 -3.85 -6.33
N THR A 141 -11.84 -5.15 -6.21
CA THR A 141 -11.36 -5.78 -4.98
C THR A 141 -10.29 -6.80 -5.29
N GLY A 142 -9.38 -7.02 -4.33
CA GLY A 142 -8.33 -7.99 -4.44
C GLY A 142 -8.00 -8.62 -3.10
N TYR A 143 -7.31 -9.74 -3.14
CA TYR A 143 -6.77 -10.36 -1.94
C TYR A 143 -5.36 -10.88 -2.19
N ALA A 144 -4.55 -10.90 -1.14
CA ALA A 144 -3.23 -11.50 -1.13
C ALA A 144 -3.13 -12.46 0.06
N LEU A 145 -2.49 -13.60 -0.16
CA LEU A 145 -2.20 -14.58 0.88
C LEU A 145 -0.69 -14.84 0.88
N GLY A 146 -0.11 -14.97 2.06
CA GLY A 146 1.31 -15.22 2.22
C GLY A 146 1.61 -16.15 3.38
N MET A 147 2.72 -16.88 3.24
CA MET A 147 3.29 -17.70 4.30
C MET A 147 4.81 -17.53 4.32
N LYS A 148 5.38 -17.49 5.51
CA LYS A 148 6.81 -17.34 5.76
C LYS A 148 7.27 -18.40 6.76
N LEU A 149 8.36 -19.07 6.44
CA LEU A 149 9.10 -19.93 7.34
C LEU A 149 10.37 -19.18 7.78
N GLY A 150 10.54 -19.00 9.08
CA GLY A 150 11.70 -18.34 9.66
C GLY A 150 12.54 -19.31 10.47
N TYR A 151 13.87 -19.30 10.27
CA TYR A 151 14.82 -20.04 11.08
C TYR A 151 15.86 -19.08 11.65
N HIS A 152 16.09 -19.16 12.97
CA HIS A 152 17.07 -18.37 13.70
C HIS A 152 18.20 -19.28 14.17
N PHE A 153 19.44 -18.91 13.86
CA PHE A 153 20.65 -19.62 14.26
C PHE A 153 21.06 -19.30 15.68
#